data_4c581ae6a0adaf946dad5ac6b1bea1f3
#
_entry.id   4c581ae6a0adaf946dad5ac6b1bea1f3
#
_cell.length_a   1.000
_cell.length_b   1.000
_cell.length_c   1.000
_cell.angle_alpha   90.00
_cell.angle_beta   90.00
_cell.angle_gamma   90.00
#
_symmetry.space_group_name_H-M   'P 1'
#
loop_
_entity.id
_entity.type
_entity.pdbx_description
1 polymer ?
#
loop_
_entity_poly.entity_id
_entity_poly.type
_entity_poly.pdbx_seq_one_letter_code
_entity_poly.pdbx_strand_id
1 'polypeptide(L)'
;MHYVLLCSHSAEVCPRSNQKTRDMVLKLFPEMPSIAERTGVDIVAGPYVNQEHTMVAVVESDRAESLDRFLVEARFGQWNTVRILPSLPAEEGMK
;
A
#
# COMPACT_ATOMS: atom_id res chain seq x y z
N MET A 1 -13.76 -5.71 4.62
CA MET A 1 -12.96 -6.51 3.68
C MET A 1 -11.49 -6.15 3.80
N HIS A 2 -10.66 -7.17 3.93
CA HIS A 2 -9.23 -6.98 3.87
C HIS A 2 -8.75 -6.97 2.43
N TYR A 3 -7.72 -6.19 2.18
CA TYR A 3 -7.05 -6.17 0.88
C TYR A 3 -5.55 -6.32 1.09
N VAL A 4 -4.97 -7.30 0.43
CA VAL A 4 -3.51 -7.44 0.38
C VAL A 4 -3.03 -6.66 -0.83
N LEU A 5 -2.12 -5.73 -0.60
CA LEU A 5 -1.57 -4.88 -1.63
C LEU A 5 -0.18 -5.36 -1.99
N LEU A 6 0.02 -5.71 -3.25
CA LEU A 6 1.32 -6.09 -3.78
C LEU A 6 1.76 -4.99 -4.74
N CYS A 7 2.73 -4.22 -4.33
CA CYS A 7 3.16 -3.01 -5.06
C CYS A 7 4.54 -3.26 -5.65
N SER A 8 4.55 -3.65 -6.91
CA SER A 8 5.79 -4.01 -7.61
C SER A 8 6.37 -2.81 -8.33
N HIS A 9 7.69 -2.70 -8.32
CA HIS A 9 8.40 -1.61 -8.99
C HIS A 9 9.77 -2.10 -9.47
N SER A 10 10.35 -1.39 -10.44
CA SER A 10 11.68 -1.72 -10.94
C SER A 10 12.75 -1.22 -9.97
N ALA A 11 13.94 -1.79 -10.10
CA ALA A 11 15.09 -1.33 -9.31
C ALA A 11 15.39 0.15 -9.57
N GLU A 12 15.09 0.63 -10.76
CA GLU A 12 15.36 2.03 -11.13
C GLU A 12 14.57 3.04 -10.29
N VAL A 13 13.35 2.70 -9.91
CA VAL A 13 12.50 3.61 -9.12
C VAL A 13 12.37 3.18 -7.66
N CYS A 14 13.05 2.11 -7.27
CA CYS A 14 13.00 1.63 -5.90
C CYS A 14 13.54 2.70 -4.94
N PRO A 15 12.83 3.02 -3.84
CA PRO A 15 13.31 4.03 -2.89
C PRO A 15 14.64 3.67 -2.23
N ARG A 16 15.04 2.40 -2.28
CA ARG A 16 16.33 1.97 -1.73
C ARG A 16 17.50 2.28 -2.66
N SER A 17 17.22 2.57 -3.95
CA SER A 17 18.25 2.87 -4.96
C SER A 17 18.01 4.18 -5.70
N ASN A 18 16.83 4.78 -5.58
CA ASN A 18 16.49 6.03 -6.27
C ASN A 18 16.21 7.12 -5.24
N GLN A 19 17.05 8.16 -5.25
CA GLN A 19 16.97 9.23 -4.26
C GLN A 19 15.67 10.01 -4.35
N LYS A 20 15.19 10.29 -5.56
CA LYS A 20 13.95 11.04 -5.76
C LYS A 20 12.74 10.30 -5.19
N THR A 21 12.65 9.00 -5.45
CA THR A 21 11.60 8.16 -4.90
C THR A 21 11.71 8.07 -3.39
N ARG A 22 12.94 7.92 -2.87
CA ARG A 22 13.18 7.87 -1.42
C ARG A 22 12.69 9.14 -0.73
N ASP A 23 13.02 10.30 -1.28
CA ASP A 23 12.63 11.58 -0.68
C ASP A 23 11.10 11.70 -0.62
N MET A 24 10.41 11.30 -1.68
CA MET A 24 8.94 11.30 -1.71
C MET A 24 8.36 10.35 -0.65
N VAL A 25 8.87 9.13 -0.60
CA VAL A 25 8.39 8.11 0.33
C VAL A 25 8.63 8.53 1.78
N LEU A 26 9.79 9.10 2.08
CA LEU A 26 10.10 9.55 3.43
C LEU A 26 9.20 10.70 3.89
N LYS A 27 8.71 11.51 2.96
CA LYS A 27 7.72 12.55 3.28
C LYS A 27 6.34 11.97 3.51
N LEU A 28 5.97 10.93 2.76
CA LEU A 28 4.63 10.36 2.82
C LEU A 28 4.42 9.44 4.02
N PHE A 29 5.44 8.68 4.43
CA PHE A 29 5.28 7.70 5.50
C PHE A 29 4.75 8.30 6.81
N PRO A 30 5.26 9.44 7.30
CA PRO A 30 4.70 10.03 8.52
C PRO A 30 3.24 10.47 8.38
N GLU A 31 2.79 10.75 7.15
CA GLU A 31 1.42 11.18 6.88
C GLU A 31 0.48 10.02 6.59
N MET A 32 1.00 8.82 6.43
CA MET A 32 0.21 7.65 6.06
C MET A 32 -0.98 7.41 6.99
N PRO A 33 -0.84 7.47 8.32
CA PRO A 33 -1.99 7.30 9.20
C PRO A 33 -3.11 8.32 8.96
N SER A 34 -2.75 9.58 8.71
CA SER A 34 -3.73 10.63 8.42
C SER A 34 -4.42 10.40 7.09
N ILE A 35 -3.65 9.98 6.07
CA ILE A 35 -4.21 9.67 4.76
C ILE A 35 -5.20 8.51 4.88
N ALA A 36 -4.83 7.46 5.59
CA ALA A 36 -5.69 6.31 5.81
C ALA A 36 -6.99 6.72 6.50
N GLU A 37 -6.89 7.48 7.58
CA GLU A 37 -8.06 7.92 8.34
C GLU A 37 -9.04 8.72 7.48
N ARG A 38 -8.56 9.72 6.76
CA ARG A 38 -9.45 10.58 5.96
C ARG A 38 -10.02 9.90 4.73
N THR A 39 -9.42 8.82 4.27
CA THR A 39 -9.93 8.06 3.13
C THR A 39 -10.78 6.87 3.51
N GLY A 40 -10.88 6.56 4.80
CA GLY A 40 -11.69 5.45 5.29
C GLY A 40 -11.02 4.09 5.17
N VAL A 41 -9.70 4.06 5.36
CA VAL A 41 -8.89 2.85 5.26
C VAL A 41 -8.15 2.63 6.57
N ASP A 42 -8.13 1.39 7.05
CA ASP A 42 -7.32 1.00 8.22
C ASP A 42 -6.09 0.22 7.72
N ILE A 43 -4.91 0.63 8.14
CA ILE A 43 -3.69 -0.08 7.83
C ILE A 43 -3.51 -1.18 8.87
N VAL A 44 -3.64 -2.43 8.43
CA VAL A 44 -3.55 -3.60 9.31
C VAL A 44 -2.10 -4.02 9.51
N ALA A 45 -1.31 -4.00 8.43
CA ALA A 45 0.10 -4.38 8.48
C ALA A 45 0.86 -3.73 7.33
N GLY A 46 2.12 -3.43 7.58
CA GLY A 46 3.00 -2.81 6.59
C GLY A 46 2.87 -1.29 6.55
N PRO A 47 3.39 -0.65 5.49
CA PRO A 47 4.07 -1.28 4.33
C PRO A 47 5.41 -1.94 4.68
N TYR A 48 5.68 -3.04 4.01
CA TYR A 48 6.98 -3.74 4.11
C TYR A 48 7.70 -3.64 2.79
N VAL A 49 9.01 -3.43 2.83
CA VAL A 49 9.85 -3.46 1.64
C VAL A 49 10.75 -4.70 1.69
N ASN A 50 11.22 -5.16 0.54
CA ASN A 50 12.03 -6.38 0.46
C ASN A 50 12.95 -6.34 -0.76
N GLN A 51 13.78 -7.38 -0.91
CA GLN A 51 14.73 -7.49 -2.01
C GLN A 51 14.06 -7.76 -3.36
N GLU A 52 12.81 -8.20 -3.36
CA GLU A 52 12.08 -8.51 -4.60
C GLU A 52 11.43 -7.27 -5.22
N HIS A 53 11.68 -6.09 -4.68
CA HIS A 53 11.09 -4.83 -5.14
C HIS A 53 9.57 -4.89 -5.19
N THR A 54 8.98 -5.54 -4.18
CA THR A 54 7.53 -5.63 -4.01
C THR A 54 7.16 -5.16 -2.62
N MET A 55 6.61 -3.96 -2.53
CA MET A 55 6.12 -3.46 -1.25
C MET A 55 4.81 -4.16 -0.93
N VAL A 56 4.66 -4.61 0.31
CA VAL A 56 3.48 -5.37 0.74
C VAL A 56 2.80 -4.65 1.88
N ALA A 57 1.50 -4.49 1.79
CA ALA A 57 0.69 -3.95 2.87
C ALA A 57 -0.63 -4.68 2.94
N VAL A 58 -1.21 -4.70 4.13
CA VAL A 58 -2.57 -5.23 4.32
C VAL A 58 -3.40 -4.09 4.89
N VAL A 59 -4.50 -3.80 4.24
CA VAL A 59 -5.42 -2.75 4.67
C VAL A 59 -6.83 -3.29 4.76
N GLU A 60 -7.67 -2.59 5.51
CA GLU A 60 -9.09 -2.91 5.61
C GLU A 60 -9.90 -1.71 5.21
N SER A 61 -10.96 -1.94 4.44
CA SER A 61 -11.89 -0.91 4.06
C SER A 61 -13.25 -1.53 3.75
N ASP A 62 -14.31 -0.77 3.97
CA ASP A 62 -15.67 -1.21 3.65
C ASP A 62 -16.03 -0.92 2.20
N ARG A 63 -15.28 -0.03 1.55
CA ARG A 63 -15.63 0.46 0.21
C ARG A 63 -14.40 0.46 -0.69
N ALA A 64 -14.60 -0.06 -1.91
CA ALA A 64 -13.54 -0.09 -2.91
C ALA A 64 -13.04 1.30 -3.29
N GLU A 65 -13.96 2.27 -3.36
CA GLU A 65 -13.59 3.64 -3.69
C GLU A 65 -12.74 4.32 -2.61
N SER A 66 -12.93 3.94 -1.34
CA SER A 66 -12.06 4.42 -0.25
C SER A 66 -10.64 3.91 -0.43
N LEU A 67 -10.50 2.65 -0.81
CA LEU A 67 -9.20 2.06 -1.09
C LEU A 67 -8.53 2.76 -2.28
N ASP A 68 -9.29 3.01 -3.34
CA ASP A 68 -8.75 3.69 -4.51
C ASP A 68 -8.24 5.08 -4.15
N ARG A 69 -9.01 5.85 -3.38
CA ARG A 69 -8.61 7.17 -2.93
C ARG A 69 -7.35 7.12 -2.06
N PHE A 70 -7.28 6.13 -1.18
CA PHE A 70 -6.10 5.94 -0.36
C PHE A 70 -4.85 5.72 -1.21
N LEU A 71 -4.94 4.84 -2.20
CA LEU A 71 -3.80 4.53 -3.08
C LEU A 71 -3.35 5.76 -3.88
N VAL A 72 -4.30 6.57 -4.32
CA VAL A 72 -3.98 7.81 -5.05
C VAL A 72 -3.30 8.82 -4.13
N GLU A 73 -3.87 9.08 -2.95
CA GLU A 73 -3.32 10.08 -2.03
C GLU A 73 -1.99 9.65 -1.43
N ALA A 74 -1.80 8.35 -1.19
CA ALA A 74 -0.53 7.81 -0.72
C ALA A 74 0.49 7.65 -1.85
N ARG A 75 0.09 7.93 -3.08
CA ARG A 75 0.94 7.91 -4.28
C ARG A 75 1.57 6.55 -4.57
N PHE A 76 0.89 5.47 -4.19
CA PHE A 76 1.42 4.12 -4.43
C PHE A 76 1.55 3.85 -5.92
N GLY A 77 0.56 4.22 -6.72
CA GLY A 77 0.58 4.00 -8.17
C GLY A 77 1.54 4.90 -8.93
N GLN A 78 2.13 5.90 -8.27
CA GLN A 78 3.07 6.80 -8.93
C GLN A 78 4.41 6.10 -9.23
N TRP A 79 4.77 5.12 -8.39
CA TRP A 79 6.05 4.41 -8.54
C TRP A 79 5.91 2.88 -8.49
N ASN A 80 4.70 2.37 -8.37
CA ASN A 80 4.42 0.93 -8.34
C ASN A 80 3.32 0.55 -9.32
N THR A 81 3.36 -0.70 -9.76
CA THR A 81 2.19 -1.38 -10.28
C THR A 81 1.52 -2.04 -9.08
N VAL A 82 0.29 -1.67 -8.79
CA VAL A 82 -0.40 -2.14 -7.58
C VAL A 82 -1.37 -3.26 -7.93
N ARG A 83 -1.19 -4.42 -7.30
CA ARG A 83 -2.15 -5.52 -7.35
C ARG A 83 -2.93 -5.51 -6.05
N ILE A 84 -4.23 -5.58 -6.17
CA ILE A 84 -5.14 -5.54 -5.04
C ILE A 84 -5.81 -6.90 -4.92
N LEU A 85 -5.57 -7.59 -3.81
CA LEU A 85 -6.12 -8.91 -3.57
C LEU A 85 -7.16 -8.84 -2.46
N PRO A 86 -8.47 -8.80 -2.82
CA PRO A 86 -9.50 -8.93 -1.78
C PRO A 86 -9.29 -10.24 -1.04
N SER A 87 -9.22 -10.18 0.27
CA SER A 87 -8.77 -11.32 1.08
C SER A 87 -9.61 -11.45 2.34
N LEU A 88 -9.74 -12.66 2.83
CA LEU A 88 -10.37 -12.95 4.10
C LEU A 88 -9.34 -13.61 5.01
N PRO A 89 -9.41 -13.39 6.33
CA PRO A 89 -8.66 -14.24 7.24
C PRO A 89 -8.94 -15.72 6.93
N ALA A 90 -7.93 -16.55 7.01
CA ALA A 90 -8.06 -17.95 6.58
C ALA A 90 -9.24 -18.67 7.23
N GLU A 91 -9.47 -18.42 8.50
CA GLU A 91 -10.57 -19.03 9.24
C GLU A 91 -11.93 -18.69 8.63
N GLU A 92 -12.14 -17.43 8.25
CA GLU A 92 -13.38 -16.98 7.60
C GLU A 92 -13.48 -17.52 6.18
N GLY A 93 -12.37 -17.58 5.47
CA GLY A 93 -12.34 -18.04 4.08
C GLY A 93 -12.62 -19.53 3.92
N MET A 94 -12.51 -20.29 5.00
CA MET A 94 -12.73 -21.74 4.97
C MET A 94 -14.13 -22.16 5.41
N LYS A 95 -14.99 -21.21 5.72
CA LYS A 95 -16.36 -21.52 6.14
C LYS A 95 -17.25 -21.83 4.96
#